data_8683d7f2f2734b251d41df3298782117
#
_entry.id   8683d7f2f2734b251d41df3298782117
#
_cell.length_a   1.000
_cell.length_b   1.000
_cell.length_c   1.000
_cell.angle_alpha   90.00
_cell.angle_beta   90.00
_cell.angle_gamma   90.00
#
_symmetry.space_group_name_H-M   'P 1'
#
loop_
_entity.id
_entity.type
_entity.pdbx_description
1 polymer ?
#
loop_
_entity_poly.entity_id
_entity_poly.type
_entity_poly.pdbx_seq_one_letter_code
_entity_poly.pdbx_strand_id
1 'polypeptide(L)'
;MTPLPPTLSYCVVNTNGREYLLACLAAIERTHPAGVEREILVLDNASEDGSAEAVRGLGGEIRLLALEQRTGKAENDSTLMREAQGTYCLLLNEDSELCPGAVAALLAALDADSRAAAATPQLLDSDGVPVPCAWRFPGVGTAAIGALFLHRRFTVQSAGSETRRVDWAQSSALMVRREAAAAVGYMDPAFFVYYDECDFAKRLADAGWHSLFVPGAEAVHHDQLSTDLAAGLPRIVEFHRNRDRYMRMHHSRAAALAVRLLTAWSYALRAIAAVVLPNQPARVYRAHARQALFPSRGESLRDRAPTSGSPRP
;
A
#
# COMPACT_ATOMS: atom_id res chain seq x y z
N MET A 1 23.39 6.83 30.12
CA MET A 1 23.16 7.54 28.85
C MET A 1 21.89 6.95 28.26
N THR A 2 20.89 7.77 27.97
CA THR A 2 19.71 7.31 27.24
C THR A 2 20.19 6.89 25.82
N PRO A 3 19.89 5.68 25.31
CA PRO A 3 20.25 5.30 23.98
C PRO A 3 19.69 6.32 22.98
N LEU A 4 20.45 6.64 21.95
CA LEU A 4 19.96 7.49 20.86
C LEU A 4 18.75 6.80 20.22
N PRO A 5 17.72 7.55 19.79
CA PRO A 5 16.59 6.96 19.09
C PRO A 5 17.09 6.28 17.79
N PRO A 6 16.48 5.17 17.37
CA PRO A 6 16.87 4.49 16.14
C PRO A 6 16.69 5.41 14.93
N THR A 7 17.54 5.25 13.93
CA THR A 7 17.40 5.98 12.66
C THR A 7 16.23 5.43 11.87
N LEU A 8 16.00 4.11 11.90
CA LEU A 8 15.03 3.39 11.09
C LEU A 8 14.15 2.46 11.92
N SER A 9 12.83 2.57 11.72
CA SER A 9 11.84 1.60 12.21
C SER A 9 11.32 0.79 11.05
N TYR A 10 11.55 -0.52 11.06
CA TYR A 10 10.84 -1.44 10.17
C TYR A 10 9.43 -1.67 10.70
N CYS A 11 8.43 -1.41 9.90
CA CYS A 11 7.01 -1.44 10.24
C CYS A 11 6.32 -2.50 9.39
N VAL A 12 6.20 -3.74 9.90
CA VAL A 12 5.67 -4.88 9.15
C VAL A 12 4.24 -5.16 9.58
N VAL A 13 3.30 -5.13 8.63
CA VAL A 13 1.90 -5.55 8.86
C VAL A 13 1.74 -6.97 8.36
N ASN A 14 1.17 -7.84 9.20
CA ASN A 14 0.86 -9.23 8.85
C ASN A 14 -0.62 -9.55 9.01
N THR A 15 -1.16 -10.34 8.08
CA THR A 15 -2.49 -10.93 8.19
C THR A 15 -2.51 -12.33 7.59
N ASN A 16 -2.39 -13.38 8.41
CA ASN A 16 -2.37 -14.79 7.97
C ASN A 16 -1.29 -15.11 6.92
N GLY A 17 -0.12 -14.48 7.02
CA GLY A 17 0.99 -14.66 6.11
C GLY A 17 2.24 -15.21 6.78
N ARG A 18 2.12 -16.21 7.70
CA ARG A 18 3.21 -16.68 8.56
C ARG A 18 4.52 -16.94 7.82
N GLU A 19 4.49 -17.69 6.72
CA GLU A 19 5.71 -18.04 6.00
C GLU A 19 6.36 -16.83 5.35
N TYR A 20 5.55 -15.96 4.74
CA TYR A 20 6.01 -14.70 4.15
C TYR A 20 6.55 -13.75 5.21
N LEU A 21 5.87 -13.62 6.35
CA LEU A 21 6.33 -12.79 7.46
C LEU A 21 7.73 -13.22 7.92
N LEU A 22 7.96 -14.53 8.08
CA LEU A 22 9.27 -15.05 8.47
C LEU A 22 10.34 -14.78 7.40
N ALA A 23 10.00 -14.87 6.12
CA ALA A 23 10.89 -14.52 5.01
C ALA A 23 11.20 -13.03 4.98
N CYS A 24 10.18 -12.18 5.16
CA CYS A 24 10.32 -10.72 5.28
C CYS A 24 11.29 -10.34 6.42
N LEU A 25 11.07 -10.88 7.62
CA LEU A 25 11.93 -10.63 8.78
C LEU A 25 13.37 -11.12 8.53
N ALA A 26 13.55 -12.27 7.93
CA ALA A 26 14.87 -12.78 7.54
C ALA A 26 15.53 -11.89 6.47
N ALA A 27 14.76 -11.32 5.54
CA ALA A 27 15.27 -10.35 4.56
C ALA A 27 15.72 -9.05 5.24
N ILE A 28 14.97 -8.53 6.21
CA ILE A 28 15.38 -7.38 7.02
C ILE A 28 16.74 -7.64 7.68
N GLU A 29 16.91 -8.81 8.32
CA GLU A 29 18.18 -9.16 8.97
C GLU A 29 19.36 -9.21 7.98
N ARG A 30 19.15 -9.80 6.82
CA ARG A 30 20.20 -9.96 5.78
C ARG A 30 20.59 -8.65 5.10
N THR A 31 19.65 -7.70 4.99
CA THR A 31 19.81 -6.52 4.12
C THR A 31 19.96 -5.21 4.90
N HIS A 32 19.84 -5.27 6.23
CA HIS A 32 20.02 -4.08 7.06
C HIS A 32 21.43 -3.51 6.94
N PRO A 33 21.59 -2.21 6.62
CA PRO A 33 22.90 -1.60 6.44
C PRO A 33 23.66 -1.46 7.77
N ALA A 34 24.94 -1.80 7.75
CA ALA A 34 25.79 -1.68 8.93
C ALA A 34 25.88 -0.22 9.42
N GLY A 35 25.88 -0.03 10.73
CA GLY A 35 26.01 1.28 11.36
C GLY A 35 24.73 2.14 11.37
N VAL A 36 23.61 1.61 10.95
CA VAL A 36 22.29 2.25 11.09
C VAL A 36 21.58 1.63 12.30
N GLU A 37 21.20 2.46 13.27
CA GLU A 37 20.40 2.02 14.42
C GLU A 37 18.96 1.72 13.97
N ARG A 38 18.41 0.58 14.41
CA ARG A 38 17.08 0.14 14.00
C ARG A 38 16.22 -0.36 15.15
N GLU A 39 14.94 -0.42 14.91
CA GLU A 39 13.96 -1.25 15.61
C GLU A 39 13.09 -2.00 14.59
N ILE A 40 12.45 -3.09 15.01
CA ILE A 40 11.52 -3.85 14.20
C ILE A 40 10.19 -3.95 14.93
N LEU A 41 9.14 -3.42 14.32
CA LEU A 41 7.76 -3.51 14.79
C LEU A 41 6.99 -4.42 13.85
N VAL A 42 6.30 -5.40 14.41
CA VAL A 42 5.37 -6.27 13.69
C VAL A 42 3.97 -6.05 14.25
N LEU A 43 3.02 -5.69 13.39
CA LEU A 43 1.62 -5.68 13.75
C LEU A 43 0.97 -6.92 13.15
N ASP A 44 0.51 -7.82 14.02
CA ASP A 44 -0.28 -8.98 13.62
C ASP A 44 -1.77 -8.63 13.70
N ASN A 45 -2.40 -8.57 12.53
CA ASN A 45 -3.77 -8.12 12.35
C ASN A 45 -4.78 -9.26 12.61
N ALA A 46 -4.78 -9.78 13.83
CA ALA A 46 -5.62 -10.89 14.27
C ALA A 46 -5.49 -12.14 13.37
N SER A 47 -4.26 -12.61 13.17
CA SER A 47 -3.99 -13.82 12.40
C SER A 47 -4.39 -15.08 13.16
N GLU A 48 -4.78 -16.13 12.41
CA GLU A 48 -5.21 -17.42 12.94
C GLU A 48 -4.27 -18.58 12.51
N ASP A 49 -3.16 -18.25 11.83
CA ASP A 49 -2.20 -19.19 11.24
C ASP A 49 -0.95 -19.45 12.12
N GLY A 50 -0.95 -18.90 13.36
CA GLY A 50 0.19 -18.99 14.26
C GLY A 50 1.33 -18.00 13.97
N SER A 51 1.07 -16.95 13.20
CA SER A 51 2.04 -15.88 12.92
C SER A 51 2.55 -15.20 14.18
N ALA A 52 1.63 -14.80 15.08
CA ALA A 52 2.00 -14.11 16.31
C ALA A 52 2.89 -14.96 17.22
N GLU A 53 2.59 -16.27 17.34
CA GLU A 53 3.40 -17.23 18.08
C GLU A 53 4.78 -17.42 17.45
N ALA A 54 4.83 -17.48 16.12
CA ALA A 54 6.10 -17.61 15.40
C ALA A 54 7.01 -16.41 15.66
N VAL A 55 6.49 -15.18 15.63
CA VAL A 55 7.26 -13.96 15.93
C VAL A 55 7.75 -13.96 17.39
N ARG A 56 6.90 -14.34 18.37
CA ARG A 56 7.33 -14.47 19.77
C ARG A 56 8.46 -15.48 19.94
N GLY A 57 8.43 -16.56 19.15
CA GLY A 57 9.44 -17.61 19.17
C GLY A 57 10.80 -17.24 18.58
N LEU A 58 10.87 -16.18 17.73
CA LEU A 58 12.15 -15.70 17.19
C LEU A 58 13.03 -15.08 18.28
N GLY A 59 12.42 -14.56 19.36
CA GLY A 59 13.16 -13.79 20.36
C GLY A 59 13.71 -12.48 19.79
N GLY A 60 14.68 -11.90 20.48
CA GLY A 60 15.34 -10.69 20.02
C GLY A 60 14.52 -9.41 20.27
N GLU A 61 14.84 -8.34 19.51
CA GLU A 61 14.29 -6.99 19.71
C GLU A 61 13.06 -6.68 18.83
N ILE A 62 12.29 -7.74 18.45
CA ILE A 62 11.06 -7.54 17.66
C ILE A 62 9.92 -7.17 18.60
N ARG A 63 9.38 -5.98 18.39
CA ARG A 63 8.20 -5.49 19.11
C ARG A 63 6.93 -5.93 18.37
N LEU A 64 6.21 -6.91 18.95
CA LEU A 64 4.97 -7.45 18.39
C LEU A 64 3.75 -6.72 18.97
N LEU A 65 2.90 -6.18 18.08
CA LEU A 65 1.57 -5.67 18.35
C LEU A 65 0.55 -6.66 17.80
N ALA A 66 0.07 -7.58 18.61
CA ALA A 66 -0.95 -8.54 18.19
C ALA A 66 -2.35 -7.98 18.47
N LEU A 67 -3.15 -7.79 17.44
CA LEU A 67 -4.51 -7.30 17.54
C LEU A 67 -5.48 -8.46 17.84
N GLU A 68 -6.54 -8.16 18.59
CA GLU A 68 -7.63 -9.12 18.85
C GLU A 68 -8.64 -9.16 17.68
N GLN A 69 -8.70 -8.10 16.89
CA GLN A 69 -9.65 -7.94 15.79
C GLN A 69 -8.96 -7.33 14.58
N ARG A 70 -9.40 -7.75 13.40
CA ARG A 70 -8.88 -7.22 12.12
C ARG A 70 -9.29 -5.77 11.92
N THR A 71 -8.30 -4.95 11.59
CA THR A 71 -8.46 -3.55 11.19
C THR A 71 -8.00 -3.34 9.74
N GLY A 72 -8.22 -2.14 9.22
CA GLY A 72 -7.80 -1.80 7.86
C GLY A 72 -6.30 -1.52 7.77
N LYS A 73 -5.75 -1.66 6.56
CA LYS A 73 -4.33 -1.41 6.30
C LYS A 73 -3.89 0.00 6.71
N ALA A 74 -4.68 1.02 6.38
CA ALA A 74 -4.40 2.42 6.77
C ALA A 74 -4.24 2.59 8.28
N GLU A 75 -5.09 1.91 9.06
CA GLU A 75 -5.05 1.94 10.52
C GLU A 75 -3.83 1.21 11.07
N ASN A 76 -3.48 0.05 10.48
CA ASN A 76 -2.32 -0.74 10.87
C ASN A 76 -1.02 0.01 10.61
N ASP A 77 -0.83 0.53 9.39
CA ASP A 77 0.35 1.32 9.03
C ASP A 77 0.45 2.58 9.91
N SER A 78 -0.66 3.26 10.18
CA SER A 78 -0.70 4.42 11.06
C SER A 78 -0.34 4.08 12.51
N THR A 79 -0.79 2.93 13.00
CA THR A 79 -0.45 2.44 14.34
C THR A 79 1.05 2.19 14.46
N LEU A 80 1.64 1.48 13.49
CA LEU A 80 3.08 1.24 13.46
C LEU A 80 3.88 2.54 13.38
N MET A 81 3.51 3.50 12.52
CA MET A 81 4.19 4.79 12.42
C MET A 81 4.09 5.63 13.70
N ARG A 82 2.99 5.54 14.48
CA ARG A 82 2.87 6.22 15.79
C ARG A 82 3.72 5.57 16.86
N GLU A 83 3.78 4.25 16.86
CA GLU A 83 4.55 3.44 17.82
C GLU A 83 6.06 3.47 17.54
N ALA A 84 6.45 3.78 16.29
CA ALA A 84 7.83 3.86 15.85
C ALA A 84 8.58 5.02 16.53
N GLN A 85 9.86 4.80 16.80
CA GLN A 85 10.78 5.79 17.39
C GLN A 85 11.79 6.34 16.36
N GLY A 86 11.97 5.63 15.25
CA GLY A 86 12.91 5.99 14.18
C GLY A 86 12.56 7.31 13.49
N THR A 87 13.57 7.94 12.94
CA THR A 87 13.41 9.12 12.06
C THR A 87 12.65 8.73 10.80
N TYR A 88 12.89 7.53 10.30
CA TYR A 88 12.23 6.94 9.15
C TYR A 88 11.47 5.69 9.55
N CYS A 89 10.30 5.50 8.97
CA CYS A 89 9.50 4.28 9.06
C CYS A 89 9.52 3.59 7.69
N LEU A 90 10.01 2.36 7.60
CA LEU A 90 9.91 1.54 6.40
C LEU A 90 8.70 0.62 6.54
N LEU A 91 7.60 1.02 5.90
CA LEU A 91 6.37 0.24 5.82
C LEU A 91 6.61 -0.97 4.90
N LEU A 92 6.26 -2.15 5.38
CA LEU A 92 6.37 -3.41 4.66
C LEU A 92 5.10 -4.24 4.85
N ASN A 93 4.62 -4.85 3.77
CA ASN A 93 3.73 -5.98 3.89
C ASN A 93 4.52 -7.22 4.31
N GLU A 94 3.85 -8.19 4.91
CA GLU A 94 4.44 -9.48 5.27
C GLU A 94 5.06 -10.23 4.09
N ASP A 95 4.53 -10.01 2.88
CA ASP A 95 4.96 -10.65 1.64
C ASP A 95 5.95 -9.83 0.81
N SER A 96 6.67 -8.92 1.48
CA SER A 96 7.70 -8.08 0.85
C SER A 96 9.09 -8.44 1.36
N GLU A 97 10.03 -8.70 0.46
CA GLU A 97 11.43 -8.99 0.78
C GLU A 97 12.35 -7.92 0.21
N LEU A 98 13.11 -7.26 1.09
CA LEU A 98 14.08 -6.25 0.69
C LEU A 98 15.30 -6.91 0.01
N CYS A 99 15.75 -6.34 -1.10
CA CYS A 99 16.98 -6.74 -1.76
C CYS A 99 18.21 -6.04 -1.13
N PRO A 100 19.42 -6.62 -1.29
CA PRO A 100 20.64 -6.02 -0.77
C PRO A 100 20.85 -4.57 -1.26
N GLY A 101 21.17 -3.66 -0.36
CA GLY A 101 21.39 -2.25 -0.66
C GLY A 101 20.15 -1.37 -0.74
N ALA A 102 18.93 -1.96 -0.78
CA ALA A 102 17.69 -1.21 -0.91
C ALA A 102 17.50 -0.17 0.20
N VAL A 103 17.68 -0.58 1.44
CA VAL A 103 17.53 0.32 2.61
C VAL A 103 18.50 1.48 2.56
N ALA A 104 19.77 1.23 2.25
CA ALA A 104 20.79 2.27 2.14
C ALA A 104 20.46 3.28 1.03
N ALA A 105 19.97 2.80 -0.12
CA ALA A 105 19.58 3.66 -1.23
C ALA A 105 18.36 4.53 -0.90
N LEU A 106 17.35 3.97 -0.20
CA LEU A 106 16.18 4.73 0.25
C LEU A 106 16.54 5.80 1.28
N LEU A 107 17.37 5.46 2.28
CA LEU A 107 17.88 6.42 3.27
C LEU A 107 18.63 7.55 2.59
N ALA A 108 19.59 7.22 1.71
CA ALA A 108 20.38 8.21 0.98
C ALA A 108 19.50 9.16 0.15
N ALA A 109 18.45 8.64 -0.49
CA ALA A 109 17.52 9.45 -1.28
C ALA A 109 16.72 10.44 -0.40
N LEU A 110 16.25 10.00 0.78
CA LEU A 110 15.51 10.85 1.71
C LEU A 110 16.43 11.87 2.39
N ASP A 111 17.68 11.50 2.71
CA ASP A 111 18.66 12.41 3.32
C ASP A 111 19.11 13.49 2.33
N ALA A 112 19.22 13.16 1.04
CA ALA A 112 19.58 14.09 -0.02
C ALA A 112 18.48 15.12 -0.35
N ASP A 113 17.21 14.84 -0.04
CA ASP A 113 16.08 15.73 -0.31
C ASP A 113 15.23 15.91 0.96
N SER A 114 15.46 16.99 1.68
CA SER A 114 14.76 17.31 2.94
C SER A 114 13.25 17.56 2.77
N ARG A 115 12.75 17.72 1.54
CA ARG A 115 11.32 17.84 1.21
C ARG A 115 10.72 16.52 0.75
N ALA A 116 11.48 15.46 0.61
CA ALA A 116 10.97 14.13 0.35
C ALA A 116 10.40 13.54 1.64
N ALA A 117 9.09 13.29 1.65
CA ALA A 117 8.39 12.64 2.75
C ALA A 117 8.45 11.13 2.66
N ALA A 118 8.53 10.58 1.46
CA ALA A 118 8.51 9.14 1.23
C ALA A 118 9.42 8.74 0.06
N ALA A 119 9.94 7.52 0.12
CA ALA A 119 10.71 6.90 -0.96
C ALA A 119 10.30 5.43 -1.13
N THR A 120 10.01 5.04 -2.38
CA THR A 120 9.65 3.67 -2.75
C THR A 120 10.75 3.05 -3.61
N PRO A 121 11.10 1.76 -3.39
CA PRO A 121 11.99 1.02 -4.28
C PRO A 121 11.27 0.65 -5.58
N GLN A 122 12.01 0.11 -6.55
CA GLN A 122 11.42 -0.69 -7.61
C GLN A 122 10.91 -2.01 -7.01
N LEU A 123 9.63 -2.27 -7.18
CA LEU A 123 9.08 -3.57 -6.80
C LEU A 123 9.29 -4.59 -7.93
N LEU A 124 9.62 -5.80 -7.53
CA LEU A 124 9.76 -6.96 -8.39
C LEU A 124 8.67 -7.97 -8.01
N ASP A 125 8.17 -8.74 -8.97
CA ASP A 125 7.36 -9.92 -8.68
C ASP A 125 8.22 -11.10 -8.20
N SER A 126 7.59 -12.25 -7.92
CA SER A 126 8.29 -13.46 -7.48
C SER A 126 9.29 -14.02 -8.49
N ASP A 127 9.17 -13.65 -9.77
CA ASP A 127 10.08 -14.04 -10.85
C ASP A 127 11.21 -13.01 -11.05
N GLY A 128 11.25 -11.94 -10.22
CA GLY A 128 12.24 -10.87 -10.30
C GLY A 128 11.95 -9.86 -11.43
N VAL A 129 10.73 -9.84 -11.98
CA VAL A 129 10.35 -8.91 -13.04
C VAL A 129 9.83 -7.61 -12.43
N PRO A 130 10.31 -6.43 -12.89
CA PRO A 130 9.83 -5.15 -12.41
C PRO A 130 8.33 -4.94 -12.64
N VAL A 131 7.61 -4.58 -11.57
CA VAL A 131 6.19 -4.27 -11.60
C VAL A 131 5.92 -2.79 -11.30
N PRO A 132 4.83 -2.19 -11.82
CA PRO A 132 4.45 -0.84 -11.47
C PRO A 132 4.17 -0.70 -9.98
N CYS A 133 4.77 0.30 -9.31
CA CYS A 133 4.61 0.56 -7.89
C CYS A 133 4.35 2.04 -7.54
N ALA A 134 4.41 2.94 -8.53
CA ALA A 134 4.09 4.36 -8.35
C ALA A 134 3.30 4.91 -9.53
N TRP A 135 2.38 5.82 -9.26
CA TRP A 135 1.44 6.36 -10.25
C TRP A 135 1.13 7.84 -10.01
N ARG A 136 0.53 8.46 -11.05
CA ARG A 136 -0.07 9.80 -10.93
C ARG A 136 -1.31 9.79 -10.05
N PHE A 137 -1.56 10.91 -9.38
CA PHE A 137 -2.79 11.07 -8.61
C PHE A 137 -4.03 10.86 -9.47
N PRO A 138 -5.04 10.14 -8.94
CA PRO A 138 -6.33 9.97 -9.61
C PRO A 138 -7.05 11.29 -9.82
N GLY A 139 -7.57 11.47 -11.02
CA GLY A 139 -8.33 12.65 -11.42
C GLY A 139 -9.04 12.42 -12.76
N VAL A 140 -9.73 13.44 -13.28
CA VAL A 140 -10.43 13.33 -14.55
C VAL A 140 -9.47 13.02 -15.71
N GLY A 141 -8.29 13.65 -15.73
CA GLY A 141 -7.27 13.41 -16.75
C GLY A 141 -6.75 11.96 -16.76
N THR A 142 -6.38 11.43 -15.61
CA THR A 142 -5.91 10.03 -15.49
C THR A 142 -7.04 9.03 -15.80
N ALA A 143 -8.29 9.34 -15.45
CA ALA A 143 -9.44 8.53 -15.81
C ALA A 143 -9.72 8.55 -17.32
N ALA A 144 -9.56 9.69 -17.99
CA ALA A 144 -9.67 9.81 -19.46
C ALA A 144 -8.58 9.01 -20.17
N ILE A 145 -7.32 9.10 -19.70
CA ILE A 145 -6.20 8.28 -20.17
C ILE A 145 -6.53 6.79 -20.02
N GLY A 146 -7.07 6.40 -18.86
CA GLY A 146 -7.50 5.03 -18.59
C GLY A 146 -8.65 4.57 -19.51
N ALA A 147 -9.60 5.45 -19.82
CA ALA A 147 -10.69 5.17 -20.73
C ALA A 147 -10.24 4.95 -22.19
N LEU A 148 -9.09 5.51 -22.56
CA LEU A 148 -8.39 5.30 -23.83
C LEU A 148 -7.39 4.12 -23.79
N PHE A 149 -7.33 3.35 -22.72
CA PHE A 149 -6.39 2.23 -22.51
C PHE A 149 -4.89 2.60 -22.51
N LEU A 150 -4.59 3.87 -22.27
CA LEU A 150 -3.22 4.42 -22.29
C LEU A 150 -2.58 4.54 -20.89
N HIS A 151 -3.23 4.00 -19.84
CA HIS A 151 -2.81 4.17 -18.45
C HIS A 151 -1.37 3.74 -18.18
N ARG A 152 -0.93 2.57 -18.70
CA ARG A 152 0.46 2.09 -18.53
C ARG A 152 1.50 3.09 -19.01
N ARG A 153 1.21 3.80 -20.12
CA ARG A 153 2.14 4.75 -20.73
C ARG A 153 2.20 6.09 -20.03
N PHE A 154 1.07 6.57 -19.48
CA PHE A 154 0.95 7.97 -19.04
C PHE A 154 0.64 8.13 -17.55
N THR A 155 0.21 7.09 -16.85
CA THR A 155 -0.10 7.19 -15.41
C THR A 155 0.89 6.47 -14.51
N VAL A 156 1.63 5.47 -15.01
CA VAL A 156 2.71 4.81 -14.26
C VAL A 156 3.93 5.73 -14.20
N GLN A 157 4.48 5.91 -13.01
CA GLN A 157 5.64 6.75 -12.74
C GLN A 157 6.88 5.96 -12.29
N SER A 158 6.71 4.68 -11.91
CA SER A 158 7.80 3.77 -11.57
C SER A 158 8.41 3.13 -12.82
N ALA A 159 9.08 3.90 -13.66
CA ALA A 159 9.75 3.42 -14.86
C ALA A 159 11.07 4.19 -15.08
N GLY A 160 12.08 3.49 -15.63
CA GLY A 160 13.42 4.05 -15.91
C GLY A 160 14.38 3.88 -14.74
N SER A 161 15.62 4.35 -14.90
CA SER A 161 16.77 4.05 -14.05
C SER A 161 17.18 5.18 -13.11
N GLU A 162 16.47 6.31 -13.12
CA GLU A 162 16.84 7.48 -12.31
C GLU A 162 15.84 7.74 -11.19
N THR A 163 16.36 8.16 -10.03
CA THR A 163 15.52 8.64 -8.92
C THR A 163 14.71 9.85 -9.37
N ARG A 164 13.41 9.83 -9.08
CA ARG A 164 12.48 10.89 -9.51
C ARG A 164 11.34 11.10 -8.55
N ARG A 165 10.73 12.26 -8.63
CA ARG A 165 9.47 12.55 -7.93
C ARG A 165 8.32 11.78 -8.58
N VAL A 166 7.46 11.23 -7.72
CA VAL A 166 6.22 10.55 -8.10
C VAL A 166 5.08 11.09 -7.27
N ASP A 167 3.84 10.95 -7.76
CA ASP A 167 2.71 11.48 -7.05
C ASP A 167 2.38 10.59 -5.83
N TRP A 168 2.26 9.27 -6.02
CA TRP A 168 2.05 8.31 -4.94
C TRP A 168 2.62 6.93 -5.29
N ALA A 169 2.90 6.14 -4.26
CA ALA A 169 3.38 4.76 -4.38
C ALA A 169 2.66 3.87 -3.38
N GLN A 170 2.62 2.56 -3.65
CA GLN A 170 2.03 1.59 -2.73
C GLN A 170 2.95 1.34 -1.52
N SER A 171 2.36 0.99 -0.38
CA SER A 171 3.05 0.82 0.89
C SER A 171 3.53 -0.61 1.17
N SER A 172 3.57 -1.49 0.16
CA SER A 172 4.17 -2.81 0.31
C SER A 172 5.68 -2.76 0.60
N ALA A 173 6.37 -1.71 0.12
CA ALA A 173 7.69 -1.29 0.58
C ALA A 173 7.80 0.24 0.40
N LEU A 174 7.59 1.00 1.47
CA LEU A 174 7.59 2.47 1.43
C LEU A 174 8.30 3.03 2.65
N MET A 175 9.45 3.67 2.44
CA MET A 175 10.11 4.41 3.52
C MET A 175 9.50 5.79 3.66
N VAL A 176 9.09 6.14 4.87
CA VAL A 176 8.37 7.39 5.18
C VAL A 176 9.13 8.17 6.24
N ARG A 177 9.33 9.45 6.05
CA ARG A 177 9.82 10.37 7.08
C ARG A 177 8.73 10.54 8.15
N ARG A 178 8.98 10.07 9.38
CA ARG A 178 8.00 10.02 10.46
C ARG A 178 7.40 11.39 10.81
N GLU A 179 8.21 12.45 10.80
CA GLU A 179 7.72 13.82 11.04
C GLU A 179 6.72 14.29 9.99
N ALA A 180 6.94 13.93 8.71
CA ALA A 180 6.02 14.27 7.63
C ALA A 180 4.69 13.51 7.77
N ALA A 181 4.74 12.22 8.14
CA ALA A 181 3.55 11.44 8.42
C ALA A 181 2.75 12.03 9.60
N ALA A 182 3.43 12.40 10.68
CA ALA A 182 2.79 13.03 11.84
C ALA A 182 2.16 14.38 11.50
N ALA A 183 2.83 15.20 10.68
CA ALA A 183 2.34 16.52 10.26
C ALA A 183 1.00 16.47 9.50
N VAL A 184 0.72 15.37 8.78
CA VAL A 184 -0.54 15.17 8.05
C VAL A 184 -1.52 14.24 8.74
N GLY A 185 -1.23 13.81 9.99
CA GLY A 185 -2.11 12.97 10.80
C GLY A 185 -2.12 11.49 10.41
N TYR A 186 -1.06 11.01 9.75
CA TYR A 186 -0.89 9.63 9.28
C TYR A 186 -1.89 9.24 8.18
N MET A 187 -2.09 7.95 7.93
CA MET A 187 -3.09 7.48 6.97
C MET A 187 -4.50 7.58 7.57
N ASP A 188 -5.51 7.87 6.73
CA ASP A 188 -6.90 7.99 7.16
C ASP A 188 -7.55 6.60 7.31
N PRO A 189 -7.95 6.18 8.53
CA PRO A 189 -8.57 4.87 8.76
C PRO A 189 -9.95 4.72 8.09
N ALA A 190 -10.49 5.78 7.53
CA ALA A 190 -11.67 5.70 6.67
C ALA A 190 -11.43 4.90 5.39
N PHE A 191 -10.18 4.75 4.94
CA PHE A 191 -9.76 3.82 3.91
C PHE A 191 -9.35 2.50 4.55
N PHE A 192 -10.15 1.45 4.38
CA PHE A 192 -9.83 0.13 4.93
C PHE A 192 -8.64 -0.51 4.23
N VAL A 193 -8.66 -0.50 2.91
CA VAL A 193 -7.58 -0.89 1.99
C VAL A 193 -7.86 -0.24 0.63
N TYR A 194 -6.82 0.03 -0.16
CA TYR A 194 -6.85 0.79 -1.41
C TYR A 194 -7.18 2.27 -1.23
N TYR A 195 -6.46 3.11 -1.93
CA TYR A 195 -6.52 4.58 -1.88
C TYR A 195 -6.05 5.20 -0.56
N ASP A 196 -5.71 4.42 0.43
CA ASP A 196 -5.09 4.86 1.68
C ASP A 196 -3.74 5.53 1.44
N GLU A 197 -2.83 4.88 0.72
CA GLU A 197 -1.52 5.46 0.34
C GLU A 197 -1.69 6.66 -0.60
N CYS A 198 -2.68 6.58 -1.50
CA CYS A 198 -2.95 7.65 -2.45
C CYS A 198 -3.47 8.91 -1.75
N ASP A 199 -4.40 8.77 -0.78
CA ASP A 199 -4.86 9.85 0.08
C ASP A 199 -3.74 10.43 0.93
N PHE A 200 -2.95 9.56 1.57
CA PHE A 200 -1.81 9.95 2.40
C PHE A 200 -0.79 10.77 1.60
N ALA A 201 -0.38 10.26 0.42
CA ALA A 201 0.55 10.96 -0.46
C ALA A 201 -0.02 12.30 -0.96
N LYS A 202 -1.34 12.37 -1.22
CA LYS A 202 -2.00 13.62 -1.62
C LYS A 202 -1.96 14.66 -0.50
N ARG A 203 -2.24 14.27 0.75
CA ARG A 203 -2.14 15.16 1.91
C ARG A 203 -0.72 15.62 2.17
N LEU A 204 0.28 14.73 1.99
CA LEU A 204 1.69 15.10 2.03
C LEU A 204 2.03 16.14 0.95
N ALA A 205 1.57 15.92 -0.29
CA ALA A 205 1.79 16.86 -1.40
C ALA A 205 1.15 18.23 -1.13
N ASP A 206 -0.07 18.26 -0.60
CA ASP A 206 -0.77 19.49 -0.22
C ASP A 206 -0.07 20.26 0.93
N ALA A 207 0.64 19.54 1.79
CA ALA A 207 1.50 20.10 2.84
C ALA A 207 2.91 20.51 2.33
N GLY A 208 3.18 20.38 1.03
CA GLY A 208 4.44 20.79 0.39
C GLY A 208 5.54 19.73 0.39
N TRP A 209 5.23 18.49 0.77
CA TRP A 209 6.11 17.34 0.65
C TRP A 209 5.97 16.66 -0.71
N HIS A 210 6.84 15.70 -1.03
CA HIS A 210 6.71 14.85 -2.22
C HIS A 210 7.26 13.45 -1.94
N SER A 211 6.91 12.51 -2.83
CA SER A 211 7.41 11.13 -2.80
C SER A 211 8.45 10.91 -3.89
N LEU A 212 9.40 10.00 -3.63
CA LEU A 212 10.44 9.60 -4.58
C LEU A 212 10.26 8.14 -5.00
N PHE A 213 10.52 7.87 -6.26
CA PHE A 213 10.80 6.52 -6.77
C PHE A 213 12.32 6.38 -6.90
N VAL A 214 12.88 5.34 -6.29
CA VAL A 214 14.33 5.07 -6.20
C VAL A 214 14.61 3.73 -6.87
N PRO A 215 14.84 3.69 -8.20
CA PRO A 215 15.01 2.43 -8.94
C PRO A 215 16.29 1.66 -8.59
N GLY A 216 17.27 2.32 -7.95
CA GLY A 216 18.47 1.67 -7.41
C GLY A 216 18.23 0.88 -6.12
N ALA A 217 17.05 1.03 -5.50
CA ALA A 217 16.56 0.19 -4.43
C ALA A 217 15.57 -0.81 -5.03
N GLU A 218 15.61 -2.06 -4.59
CA GLU A 218 14.70 -3.10 -5.07
C GLU A 218 14.09 -3.87 -3.89
N ALA A 219 12.85 -4.32 -4.05
CA ALA A 219 12.18 -5.23 -3.12
C ALA A 219 11.27 -6.18 -3.90
N VAL A 220 11.27 -7.46 -3.55
CA VAL A 220 10.33 -8.44 -4.09
C VAL A 220 9.02 -8.29 -3.33
N HIS A 221 7.90 -8.27 -4.04
CA HIS A 221 6.55 -8.29 -3.48
C HIS A 221 5.79 -9.47 -4.09
N HIS A 222 5.51 -10.46 -3.28
CA HIS A 222 4.92 -11.72 -3.76
C HIS A 222 3.44 -11.58 -4.15
N ASP A 223 2.82 -10.40 -3.91
CA ASP A 223 1.42 -10.05 -4.20
C ASP A 223 0.43 -11.12 -3.70
N GLN A 224 0.74 -11.69 -2.56
CA GLN A 224 -0.13 -12.65 -1.89
C GLN A 224 -1.26 -11.90 -1.21
N LEU A 225 -2.44 -12.06 -1.74
CA LEU A 225 -3.64 -11.67 -1.03
C LEU A 225 -3.87 -12.71 0.07
N SER A 226 -3.30 -12.49 1.22
CA SER A 226 -3.22 -13.42 2.35
C SER A 226 -4.58 -13.84 2.94
N THR A 227 -5.71 -13.38 2.37
CA THR A 227 -7.04 -13.75 2.84
C THR A 227 -7.98 -14.02 1.68
N ASP A 228 -8.80 -15.08 1.76
CA ASP A 228 -9.92 -15.35 0.84
C ASP A 228 -10.90 -14.19 0.75
N LEU A 229 -10.98 -13.35 1.80
CA LEU A 229 -11.81 -12.15 1.86
C LEU A 229 -11.35 -11.09 0.85
N ALA A 230 -10.09 -11.06 0.47
CA ALA A 230 -9.56 -10.13 -0.52
C ALA A 230 -9.94 -10.50 -1.95
N ALA A 231 -10.35 -11.75 -2.21
CA ALA A 231 -10.75 -12.22 -3.53
C ALA A 231 -12.22 -11.86 -3.86
N GLY A 232 -12.48 -11.52 -5.11
CA GLY A 232 -13.82 -11.45 -5.67
C GLY A 232 -14.53 -10.09 -5.53
N LEU A 233 -15.85 -10.13 -5.43
CA LEU A 233 -16.72 -8.95 -5.47
C LEU A 233 -16.49 -7.95 -4.31
N PRO A 234 -16.30 -8.36 -3.05
CA PRO A 234 -16.05 -7.42 -1.96
C PRO A 234 -14.81 -6.54 -2.17
N ARG A 235 -13.74 -7.09 -2.78
CA ARG A 235 -12.54 -6.33 -3.18
C ARG A 235 -12.88 -5.26 -4.22
N ILE A 236 -13.69 -5.60 -5.22
CA ILE A 236 -14.13 -4.66 -6.25
C ILE A 236 -14.96 -3.54 -5.63
N VAL A 237 -15.85 -3.88 -4.68
CA VAL A 237 -16.66 -2.89 -3.94
C VAL A 237 -15.78 -1.95 -3.16
N GLU A 238 -14.83 -2.48 -2.36
CA GLU A 238 -13.92 -1.67 -1.55
C GLU A 238 -13.10 -0.71 -2.40
N PHE A 239 -12.49 -1.22 -3.49
CA PHE A 239 -11.69 -0.40 -4.41
C PHE A 239 -12.49 0.77 -4.99
N HIS A 240 -13.71 0.54 -5.52
CA HIS A 240 -14.51 1.60 -6.12
C HIS A 240 -15.11 2.56 -5.09
N ARG A 241 -15.45 2.06 -3.89
CA ARG A 241 -15.93 2.86 -2.76
C ARG A 241 -14.84 3.84 -2.32
N ASN A 242 -13.62 3.36 -2.12
CA ASN A 242 -12.51 4.17 -1.67
C ASN A 242 -12.01 5.13 -2.76
N ARG A 243 -12.03 4.73 -4.03
CA ARG A 243 -11.79 5.67 -5.13
C ARG A 243 -12.79 6.83 -5.13
N ASP A 244 -14.08 6.54 -4.97
CA ASP A 244 -15.09 7.59 -4.93
C ASP A 244 -14.95 8.49 -3.71
N ARG A 245 -14.58 7.90 -2.55
CA ARG A 245 -14.24 8.66 -1.34
C ARG A 245 -13.09 9.62 -1.61
N TYR A 246 -11.96 9.13 -2.14
CA TYR A 246 -10.80 9.94 -2.52
C TYR A 246 -11.20 11.09 -3.46
N MET A 247 -11.95 10.78 -4.51
CA MET A 247 -12.40 11.81 -5.47
C MET A 247 -13.29 12.87 -4.82
N ARG A 248 -14.10 12.51 -3.85
CA ARG A 248 -14.96 13.48 -3.12
C ARG A 248 -14.21 14.32 -2.11
N MET A 249 -13.12 13.76 -1.54
CA MET A 249 -12.27 14.49 -0.58
C MET A 249 -11.38 15.52 -1.28
N HIS A 250 -10.78 15.13 -2.41
CA HIS A 250 -9.74 15.93 -3.07
C HIS A 250 -10.20 16.64 -4.35
N HIS A 251 -11.41 16.39 -4.84
CA HIS A 251 -11.92 16.97 -6.08
C HIS A 251 -13.38 17.42 -5.96
N SER A 252 -13.87 18.12 -6.97
CA SER A 252 -15.27 18.52 -7.04
C SER A 252 -16.21 17.33 -7.29
N ARG A 253 -17.48 17.47 -6.90
CA ARG A 253 -18.53 16.46 -7.18
C ARG A 253 -18.66 16.14 -8.67
N ALA A 254 -18.49 17.15 -9.52
CA ALA A 254 -18.50 16.96 -10.98
C ALA A 254 -17.33 16.11 -11.46
N ALA A 255 -16.12 16.35 -10.93
CA ALA A 255 -14.94 15.53 -11.23
C ALA A 255 -15.12 14.08 -10.74
N ALA A 256 -15.66 13.87 -9.55
CA ALA A 256 -15.97 12.53 -9.04
C ALA A 256 -16.96 11.78 -9.96
N LEU A 257 -18.01 12.46 -10.43
CA LEU A 257 -18.96 11.89 -11.38
C LEU A 257 -18.29 11.55 -12.72
N ALA A 258 -17.48 12.46 -13.27
CA ALA A 258 -16.76 12.22 -14.52
C ALA A 258 -15.84 11.00 -14.42
N VAL A 259 -15.11 10.85 -13.32
CA VAL A 259 -14.25 9.67 -13.07
C VAL A 259 -15.07 8.38 -12.98
N ARG A 260 -16.25 8.40 -12.35
CA ARG A 260 -17.16 7.23 -12.33
C ARG A 260 -17.56 6.82 -13.75
N LEU A 261 -18.01 7.79 -14.56
CA LEU A 261 -18.48 7.54 -15.93
C LEU A 261 -17.35 7.02 -16.82
N LEU A 262 -16.19 7.69 -16.82
CA LEU A 262 -15.02 7.26 -17.59
C LEU A 262 -14.53 5.87 -17.21
N THR A 263 -14.52 5.56 -15.92
CA THR A 263 -14.12 4.23 -15.45
C THR A 263 -15.16 3.18 -15.84
N ALA A 264 -16.45 3.45 -15.66
CA ALA A 264 -17.50 2.53 -16.06
C ALA A 264 -17.44 2.23 -17.56
N TRP A 265 -17.24 3.27 -18.38
CA TRP A 265 -17.01 3.15 -19.81
C TRP A 265 -15.81 2.23 -20.13
N SER A 266 -14.67 2.48 -19.53
CA SER A 266 -13.45 1.66 -19.73
C SER A 266 -13.67 0.18 -19.42
N TYR A 267 -14.36 -0.12 -18.31
CA TYR A 267 -14.66 -1.51 -17.94
C TYR A 267 -15.80 -2.11 -18.78
N ALA A 268 -16.77 -1.33 -19.24
CA ALA A 268 -17.80 -1.80 -20.15
C ALA A 268 -17.21 -2.23 -21.50
N LEU A 269 -16.27 -1.44 -22.04
CA LEU A 269 -15.55 -1.82 -23.26
C LEU A 269 -14.74 -3.11 -23.09
N ARG A 270 -14.04 -3.28 -21.94
CA ARG A 270 -13.35 -4.53 -21.63
C ARG A 270 -14.31 -5.70 -21.51
N ALA A 271 -15.48 -5.50 -20.92
CA ALA A 271 -16.50 -6.54 -20.80
C ALA A 271 -17.05 -6.97 -22.17
N ILE A 272 -17.22 -6.03 -23.10
CA ILE A 272 -17.64 -6.32 -24.47
C ILE A 272 -16.51 -7.08 -25.21
N ALA A 273 -15.29 -6.59 -25.16
CA ALA A 273 -14.16 -7.25 -25.79
C ALA A 273 -13.95 -8.69 -25.25
N ALA A 274 -14.18 -8.90 -23.98
CA ALA A 274 -14.06 -10.21 -23.32
C ALA A 274 -15.11 -11.23 -23.77
N VAL A 275 -16.17 -10.83 -24.47
CA VAL A 275 -17.13 -11.77 -25.07
C VAL A 275 -16.54 -12.44 -26.31
N VAL A 276 -15.64 -11.73 -27.02
CA VAL A 276 -15.05 -12.20 -28.29
C VAL A 276 -13.65 -12.79 -28.08
N LEU A 277 -12.93 -12.32 -27.05
CA LEU A 277 -11.56 -12.75 -26.76
C LEU A 277 -11.59 -13.93 -25.77
N PRO A 278 -10.94 -15.07 -26.08
CA PRO A 278 -10.88 -16.21 -25.19
C PRO A 278 -10.13 -15.84 -23.88
N ASN A 279 -10.52 -16.53 -22.79
CA ASN A 279 -9.89 -16.42 -21.47
C ASN A 279 -9.95 -15.04 -20.80
N GLN A 280 -10.89 -14.18 -21.18
CA GLN A 280 -11.07 -12.88 -20.55
C GLN A 280 -12.22 -12.89 -19.50
N PRO A 281 -12.05 -12.28 -18.34
CA PRO A 281 -13.03 -12.34 -17.25
C PRO A 281 -14.19 -11.34 -17.45
N ALA A 282 -15.05 -11.53 -18.45
CA ALA A 282 -16.17 -10.62 -18.76
C ALA A 282 -17.06 -10.34 -17.54
N ARG A 283 -17.25 -11.34 -16.67
CA ARG A 283 -18.03 -11.18 -15.42
C ARG A 283 -17.37 -10.18 -14.47
N VAL A 284 -16.07 -10.24 -14.33
CA VAL A 284 -15.28 -9.35 -13.48
C VAL A 284 -15.33 -7.92 -14.01
N TYR A 285 -15.14 -7.73 -15.33
CA TYR A 285 -15.24 -6.40 -15.93
C TYR A 285 -16.64 -5.77 -15.80
N ARG A 286 -17.70 -6.57 -15.93
CA ARG A 286 -19.08 -6.09 -15.67
C ARG A 286 -19.28 -5.69 -14.21
N ALA A 287 -18.70 -6.43 -13.26
CA ALA A 287 -18.75 -6.07 -11.86
C ALA A 287 -18.05 -4.73 -11.61
N HIS A 288 -16.85 -4.52 -12.17
CA HIS A 288 -16.14 -3.24 -12.08
C HIS A 288 -16.92 -2.09 -12.71
N ALA A 289 -17.51 -2.28 -13.91
CA ALA A 289 -18.31 -1.24 -14.57
C ALA A 289 -19.51 -0.83 -13.72
N ARG A 290 -20.26 -1.81 -13.20
CA ARG A 290 -21.40 -1.57 -12.31
C ARG A 290 -20.98 -0.85 -11.03
N GLN A 291 -19.90 -1.32 -10.39
CA GLN A 291 -19.42 -0.74 -9.14
C GLN A 291 -18.85 0.65 -9.33
N ALA A 292 -18.25 0.96 -10.47
CA ALA A 292 -17.81 2.31 -10.81
C ALA A 292 -18.96 3.32 -10.82
N LEU A 293 -20.15 2.92 -11.32
CA LEU A 293 -21.33 3.79 -11.34
C LEU A 293 -21.98 3.90 -9.95
N PHE A 294 -22.00 2.82 -9.18
CA PHE A 294 -22.70 2.72 -7.90
C PHE A 294 -21.73 2.32 -6.76
N PRO A 295 -20.75 3.16 -6.42
CA PRO A 295 -19.66 2.80 -5.51
C PRO A 295 -20.09 2.50 -4.07
N SER A 296 -21.25 3.01 -3.64
CA SER A 296 -21.77 2.75 -2.29
C SER A 296 -22.59 1.46 -2.16
N ARG A 297 -22.87 0.77 -3.28
CA ARG A 297 -23.69 -0.46 -3.26
C ARG A 297 -22.82 -1.69 -3.04
N GLY A 298 -23.37 -2.67 -2.32
CA GLY A 298 -22.73 -3.96 -2.08
C GLY A 298 -21.91 -3.99 -0.80
N GLU A 299 -21.53 -5.18 -0.39
CA GLU A 299 -20.73 -5.47 0.78
C GLU A 299 -19.25 -5.41 0.42
N SER A 300 -18.49 -4.59 1.15
CA SER A 300 -17.05 -4.40 0.95
C SER A 300 -16.21 -5.30 1.87
N LEU A 301 -14.89 -5.26 1.73
CA LEU A 301 -13.97 -5.92 2.66
C LEU A 301 -14.13 -5.39 4.07
N ARG A 302 -14.30 -4.08 4.23
CA ARG A 302 -14.54 -3.44 5.52
C ARG A 302 -15.81 -3.96 6.20
N ASP A 303 -16.89 -4.12 5.42
CA ASP A 303 -18.19 -4.58 5.95
C ASP A 303 -18.13 -6.05 6.43
N ARG A 304 -17.15 -6.82 5.95
CA ARG A 304 -16.89 -8.21 6.33
C ARG A 304 -15.89 -8.37 7.48
N ALA A 305 -15.14 -7.32 7.77
CA ALA A 305 -14.24 -7.37 8.92
C ALA A 305 -15.06 -7.51 10.21
N PRO A 306 -14.69 -8.42 11.13
CA PRO A 306 -15.40 -8.59 12.39
C PRO A 306 -15.46 -7.27 13.15
N THR A 307 -16.66 -6.80 13.48
CA THR A 307 -16.84 -5.64 14.36
C THR A 307 -16.79 -6.07 15.81
N SER A 308 -16.29 -5.20 16.68
CA SER A 308 -16.34 -5.40 18.13
C SER A 308 -17.80 -5.67 18.57
N GLY A 309 -18.13 -6.90 18.91
CA GLY A 309 -19.45 -7.27 19.45
C GLY A 309 -20.25 -8.30 18.67
N SER A 310 -19.80 -8.80 17.54
CA SER A 310 -20.48 -9.93 16.88
C SER A 310 -19.92 -11.25 17.41
N PRO A 311 -20.75 -12.15 17.96
CA PRO A 311 -20.30 -13.50 18.29
C PRO A 311 -19.86 -14.19 17.01
N ARG A 312 -18.73 -14.89 17.05
CA ARG A 312 -18.25 -15.76 15.95
C ARG A 312 -19.29 -16.86 15.69
N PRO A 313 -19.60 -17.19 14.42
CA PRO A 313 -20.48 -18.31 14.09
C PRO A 313 -19.89 -19.65 14.50
#